data_4753f1e46e50cff50aaef5efab45d2a6
#
_entry.id   4753f1e46e50cff50aaef5efab45d2a6
#
_cell.length_a   1.000
_cell.length_b   1.000
_cell.length_c   1.000
_cell.angle_alpha   90.00
_cell.angle_beta   90.00
_cell.angle_gamma   90.00
#
_symmetry.space_group_name_H-M   'P 1'
#
loop_
_entity.id
_entity.type
_entity.pdbx_description
1 polymer ?
#
loop_
_entity_poly.entity_id
_entity_poly.type
_entity_poly.pdbx_seq_one_letter_code
_entity_poly.pdbx_strand_id
1 'polypeptide(L)'
;WGISLNNQLGLTTVVFYIAHHIIIQTGLFLVVALIERRGGSSSSDRLGGMIKVAPWIAVLYFLPAMNLGGIPPFSGFLGKVGFLQASVEANTWQGYLMAAVGVLVSLLTLLALARVWNKVFWRPAKNAENPTKTMLRAEHDAMNGPRELDRHDNKPIPVTMVASTVGLVAVGTALTFAAGSLFDLAENASENLRAPDRYIHAVLGDDTPTRETYLQMFLDRENADSNKDAVDDGEVVSE
;
A
#
# COMPACT_ATOMS: atom_id res chain seq x y z
N TRP A 1 -4.06 -11.24 -1.13
CA TRP A 1 -4.97 -11.04 -2.24
C TRP A 1 -4.27 -11.25 -3.58
N GLY A 2 -3.44 -10.32 -4.10
CA GLY A 2 -2.84 -10.45 -5.43
C GLY A 2 -2.04 -11.75 -5.66
N ILE A 3 -1.34 -12.25 -4.65
CA ILE A 3 -0.61 -13.54 -4.73
C ILE A 3 -1.58 -14.72 -4.87
N SER A 4 -2.70 -14.70 -4.16
CA SER A 4 -3.67 -15.80 -4.17
C SER A 4 -4.46 -15.91 -5.49
N LEU A 5 -4.45 -14.87 -6.33
CA LEU A 5 -5.05 -14.90 -7.67
C LEU A 5 -4.24 -15.75 -8.67
N ASN A 6 -2.98 -16.01 -8.39
CA ASN A 6 -2.06 -16.82 -9.20
C ASN A 6 -1.99 -16.43 -10.69
N ASN A 7 -2.22 -15.14 -10.99
CA ASN A 7 -2.05 -14.59 -12.34
C ASN A 7 -0.93 -13.54 -12.39
N GLN A 8 -0.44 -13.23 -13.59
CA GLN A 8 0.68 -12.31 -13.81
C GLN A 8 0.33 -10.90 -13.29
N LEU A 9 -0.83 -10.38 -13.66
CA LEU A 9 -1.27 -9.03 -13.28
C LEU A 9 -1.41 -8.89 -11.75
N GLY A 10 -1.89 -9.93 -11.07
CA GLY A 10 -2.01 -9.95 -9.61
C GLY A 10 -0.64 -9.83 -8.94
N LEU A 11 0.36 -10.57 -9.41
CA LEU A 11 1.71 -10.52 -8.86
C LEU A 11 2.40 -9.17 -9.16
N THR A 12 2.31 -8.68 -10.40
CA THR A 12 2.78 -7.34 -10.79
C THR A 12 2.20 -6.26 -9.87
N THR A 13 0.88 -6.30 -9.68
CA THR A 13 0.18 -5.33 -8.83
C THR A 13 0.61 -5.43 -7.37
N VAL A 14 0.89 -6.62 -6.85
CA VAL A 14 1.42 -6.80 -5.48
C VAL A 14 2.77 -6.11 -5.33
N VAL A 15 3.71 -6.35 -6.25
CA VAL A 15 5.05 -5.75 -6.21
C VAL A 15 4.95 -4.22 -6.24
N PHE A 16 4.19 -3.68 -7.18
CA PHE A 16 3.91 -2.24 -7.26
C PHE A 16 3.30 -1.70 -5.97
N TYR A 17 2.25 -2.36 -5.47
CA TYR A 17 1.48 -1.87 -4.34
C TYR A 17 2.23 -1.93 -3.02
N ILE A 18 3.10 -2.93 -2.81
CA ILE A 18 3.94 -3.01 -1.62
C ILE A 18 4.88 -1.80 -1.55
N ALA A 19 5.62 -1.52 -2.63
CA ALA A 19 6.54 -0.39 -2.67
C ALA A 19 5.80 0.94 -2.44
N HIS A 20 4.69 1.15 -3.14
CA HIS A 20 3.82 2.31 -2.99
C HIS A 20 3.29 2.44 -1.56
N HIS A 21 2.70 1.37 -1.01
CA HIS A 21 2.01 1.39 0.28
C HIS A 21 2.96 1.69 1.44
N ILE A 22 4.17 1.11 1.44
CA ILE A 22 5.18 1.37 2.47
C ILE A 22 5.51 2.87 2.54
N ILE A 23 5.74 3.52 1.39
CA ILE A 23 6.11 4.93 1.33
C ILE A 23 4.95 5.82 1.80
N ILE A 24 3.75 5.59 1.28
CA ILE A 24 2.56 6.41 1.61
C ILE A 24 2.16 6.22 3.08
N GLN A 25 2.14 4.99 3.56
CA GLN A 25 1.77 4.68 4.94
C GLN A 25 2.77 5.28 5.93
N THR A 26 4.07 5.16 5.67
CA THR A 26 5.11 5.77 6.52
C THR A 26 5.00 7.29 6.51
N GLY A 27 4.76 7.91 5.34
CA GLY A 27 4.50 9.34 5.23
C GLY A 27 3.32 9.79 6.08
N LEU A 28 2.23 9.03 6.06
CA LEU A 28 1.03 9.33 6.86
C LEU A 28 1.31 9.22 8.38
N PHE A 29 2.09 8.23 8.82
CA PHE A 29 2.51 8.12 10.23
C PHE A 29 3.36 9.31 10.68
N LEU A 30 4.30 9.77 9.83
CA LEU A 30 5.09 10.96 10.15
C LEU A 30 4.21 12.22 10.26
N VAL A 31 3.19 12.34 9.41
CA VAL A 31 2.22 13.44 9.52
C VAL A 31 1.42 13.36 10.81
N VAL A 32 1.00 12.17 11.24
CA VAL A 32 0.31 11.97 12.53
C VAL A 32 1.20 12.41 13.68
N ALA A 33 2.50 12.14 13.64
CA ALA A 33 3.46 12.61 14.64
C ALA A 33 3.57 14.16 14.67
N LEU A 34 3.50 14.83 13.50
CA LEU A 34 3.42 16.30 13.44
C LEU A 34 2.11 16.84 14.04
N ILE A 35 0.99 16.16 13.76
CA ILE A 35 -0.33 16.50 14.35
C ILE A 35 -0.27 16.39 15.87
N GLU A 36 0.24 15.27 16.39
CA GLU A 36 0.41 15.05 17.83
C GLU A 36 1.30 16.11 18.47
N ARG A 37 2.43 16.41 17.85
CA ARG A 37 3.38 17.43 18.34
C ARG A 37 2.73 18.81 18.39
N ARG A 38 1.92 19.16 17.39
CA ARG A 38 1.25 20.48 17.33
C ARG A 38 0.00 20.54 18.19
N GLY A 39 -0.76 19.45 18.26
CA GLY A 39 -2.08 19.40 18.93
C GLY A 39 -2.03 18.92 20.38
N GLY A 40 -0.90 18.33 20.81
CA GLY A 40 -0.73 17.81 22.18
C GLY A 40 -1.49 16.51 22.46
N SER A 41 -1.96 15.80 21.43
CA SER A 41 -2.62 14.48 21.55
C SER A 41 -2.57 13.72 20.24
N SER A 42 -2.45 12.38 20.30
CA SER A 42 -2.62 11.46 19.18
C SER A 42 -4.09 11.07 18.94
N SER A 43 -4.98 11.37 19.90
CA SER A 43 -6.40 11.05 19.76
C SER A 43 -7.13 12.08 18.90
N SER A 44 -7.74 11.63 17.80
CA SER A 44 -8.56 12.47 16.92
C SER A 44 -9.77 13.08 17.62
N ASP A 45 -10.26 12.46 18.71
CA ASP A 45 -11.41 12.93 19.45
C ASP A 45 -11.09 14.18 20.30
N ARG A 46 -9.83 14.34 20.67
CA ARG A 46 -9.31 15.46 21.47
C ARG A 46 -8.76 16.62 20.62
N LEU A 47 -8.68 16.45 19.30
CA LEU A 47 -8.12 17.42 18.37
C LEU A 47 -9.25 18.13 17.59
N GLY A 48 -8.96 19.30 17.04
CA GLY A 48 -9.87 20.06 16.18
C GLY A 48 -9.23 21.37 15.75
N GLY A 49 -9.73 21.99 14.66
CA GLY A 49 -9.27 23.29 14.18
C GLY A 49 -7.85 23.32 13.60
N MET A 50 -7.22 22.18 13.36
CA MET A 50 -5.83 22.10 12.91
C MET A 50 -5.59 22.85 11.60
N ILE A 51 -6.60 22.94 10.72
CA ILE A 51 -6.48 23.68 9.45
C ILE A 51 -6.22 25.17 9.66
N LYS A 52 -6.71 25.75 10.75
CA LYS A 52 -6.48 27.17 11.10
C LYS A 52 -5.13 27.37 11.78
N VAL A 53 -4.71 26.40 12.57
CA VAL A 53 -3.49 26.44 13.38
C VAL A 53 -2.23 26.12 12.56
N ALA A 54 -2.33 25.15 11.65
CA ALA A 54 -1.22 24.67 10.84
C ALA A 54 -1.74 24.13 9.49
N PRO A 55 -2.10 25.00 8.54
CA PRO A 55 -2.66 24.59 7.25
C PRO A 55 -1.67 23.72 6.43
N TRP A 56 -0.37 23.91 6.61
CA TRP A 56 0.64 23.09 5.95
C TRP A 56 0.61 21.62 6.39
N ILE A 57 0.28 21.32 7.68
CA ILE A 57 0.09 19.94 8.14
C ILE A 57 -1.17 19.34 7.49
N ALA A 58 -2.20 20.15 7.26
CA ALA A 58 -3.39 19.71 6.56
C ALA A 58 -3.06 19.25 5.12
N VAL A 59 -2.22 20.01 4.39
CA VAL A 59 -1.75 19.60 3.05
C VAL A 59 -0.92 18.32 3.12
N LEU A 60 0.02 18.22 4.09
CA LEU A 60 0.84 17.02 4.27
C LEU A 60 0.01 15.78 4.64
N TYR A 61 -1.12 15.93 5.32
CA TYR A 61 -2.07 14.83 5.57
C TYR A 61 -2.88 14.50 4.32
N PHE A 62 -3.38 15.53 3.64
CA PHE A 62 -4.31 15.36 2.51
C PHE A 62 -3.70 14.56 1.36
N LEU A 63 -2.46 14.85 0.97
CA LEU A 63 -1.80 14.18 -0.16
C LEU A 63 -1.65 12.66 0.05
N PRO A 64 -1.03 12.15 1.12
CA PRO A 64 -0.95 10.71 1.35
C PRO A 64 -2.30 10.07 1.67
N ALA A 65 -3.24 10.81 2.30
CA ALA A 65 -4.58 10.30 2.56
C ALA A 65 -5.37 10.05 1.27
N MET A 66 -5.32 10.98 0.28
CA MET A 66 -5.95 10.79 -1.02
C MET A 66 -5.30 9.65 -1.79
N ASN A 67 -3.97 9.55 -1.71
CA ASN A 67 -3.20 8.49 -2.34
C ASN A 67 -3.55 7.11 -1.75
N LEU A 68 -3.55 6.96 -0.43
CA LEU A 68 -3.94 5.73 0.27
C LEU A 68 -5.43 5.40 0.04
N GLY A 69 -6.30 6.42 0.01
CA GLY A 69 -7.72 6.30 -0.34
C GLY A 69 -7.93 5.72 -1.74
N GLY A 70 -6.96 5.89 -2.64
CA GLY A 70 -7.03 5.44 -4.03
C GLY A 70 -7.94 6.32 -4.88
N ILE A 71 -7.82 7.64 -4.71
CA ILE A 71 -8.57 8.62 -5.50
C ILE A 71 -7.72 9.01 -6.71
N PRO A 72 -8.29 9.06 -7.94
CA PRO A 72 -7.58 9.59 -9.10
C PRO A 72 -7.16 11.06 -8.84
N PRO A 73 -6.00 11.52 -9.29
CA PRO A 73 -5.04 10.85 -10.19
C PRO A 73 -3.92 10.08 -9.47
N PHE A 74 -4.00 9.86 -8.18
CA PHE A 74 -2.90 9.30 -7.37
C PHE A 74 -2.57 7.83 -7.71
N SER A 75 -1.30 7.45 -7.53
CA SER A 75 -0.78 6.10 -7.81
C SER A 75 -1.47 4.98 -7.04
N GLY A 76 -2.02 5.25 -5.85
CA GLY A 76 -2.82 4.31 -5.09
C GLY A 76 -4.10 3.85 -5.81
N PHE A 77 -4.67 4.70 -6.69
CA PHE A 77 -5.78 4.32 -7.56
C PHE A 77 -5.36 3.23 -8.55
N LEU A 78 -4.20 3.39 -9.21
CA LEU A 78 -3.69 2.42 -10.19
C LEU A 78 -3.49 1.04 -9.56
N GLY A 79 -2.88 0.98 -8.38
CA GLY A 79 -2.72 -0.28 -7.66
C GLY A 79 -4.05 -0.97 -7.32
N LYS A 80 -5.06 -0.21 -6.91
CA LYS A 80 -6.40 -0.76 -6.62
C LYS A 80 -7.11 -1.25 -7.88
N VAL A 81 -7.00 -0.51 -8.99
CA VAL A 81 -7.53 -0.93 -10.30
C VAL A 81 -6.83 -2.21 -10.77
N GLY A 82 -5.49 -2.29 -10.65
CA GLY A 82 -4.75 -3.50 -11.00
C GLY A 82 -5.22 -4.74 -10.21
N PHE A 83 -5.49 -4.61 -8.91
CA PHE A 83 -6.06 -5.70 -8.11
C PHE A 83 -7.46 -6.10 -8.56
N LEU A 84 -8.31 -5.14 -8.93
CA LEU A 84 -9.65 -5.43 -9.43
C LEU A 84 -9.60 -6.15 -10.78
N GLN A 85 -8.76 -5.68 -11.70
CA GLN A 85 -8.55 -6.32 -12.99
C GLN A 85 -8.02 -7.74 -12.84
N ALA A 86 -6.97 -7.94 -12.04
CA ALA A 86 -6.43 -9.26 -11.75
C ALA A 86 -7.47 -10.22 -11.15
N SER A 87 -8.37 -9.69 -10.30
CA SER A 87 -9.43 -10.48 -9.69
C SER A 87 -10.49 -10.92 -10.70
N VAL A 88 -10.82 -10.07 -11.67
CA VAL A 88 -11.77 -10.38 -12.76
C VAL A 88 -11.12 -11.34 -13.75
N GLU A 89 -9.83 -11.15 -14.10
CA GLU A 89 -9.10 -12.06 -14.99
C GLU A 89 -8.98 -13.49 -14.46
N ALA A 90 -8.94 -13.66 -13.13
CA ALA A 90 -8.95 -14.98 -12.52
C ALA A 90 -10.20 -15.80 -12.87
N ASN A 91 -11.28 -15.14 -13.28
CA ASN A 91 -12.57 -15.71 -13.72
C ASN A 91 -13.10 -16.82 -12.81
N THR A 92 -12.94 -16.63 -11.50
CA THR A 92 -13.38 -17.54 -10.44
C THR A 92 -14.33 -16.82 -9.49
N TRP A 93 -15.20 -17.57 -8.81
CA TRP A 93 -16.09 -16.96 -7.82
C TRP A 93 -15.29 -16.32 -6.66
N GLN A 94 -14.14 -16.91 -6.30
CA GLN A 94 -13.22 -16.35 -5.31
C GLN A 94 -12.64 -15.00 -5.79
N GLY A 95 -12.26 -14.89 -7.07
CA GLY A 95 -11.78 -13.65 -7.67
C GLY A 95 -12.83 -12.54 -7.58
N TYR A 96 -14.08 -12.83 -7.95
CA TYR A 96 -15.18 -11.85 -7.83
C TYR A 96 -15.47 -11.46 -6.39
N LEU A 97 -15.42 -12.41 -5.44
CA LEU A 97 -15.56 -12.11 -4.03
C LEU A 97 -14.42 -11.19 -3.53
N MET A 98 -13.18 -11.47 -3.93
CA MET A 98 -12.03 -10.62 -3.59
C MET A 98 -12.16 -9.21 -4.16
N ALA A 99 -12.66 -9.07 -5.40
CA ALA A 99 -12.94 -7.77 -5.98
C ALA A 99 -13.98 -7.00 -5.15
N ALA A 100 -15.09 -7.63 -4.80
CA ALA A 100 -16.15 -6.99 -3.99
C ALA A 100 -15.65 -6.56 -2.61
N VAL A 101 -14.93 -7.44 -1.90
CA VAL A 101 -14.31 -7.13 -0.60
C VAL A 101 -13.28 -6.01 -0.75
N GLY A 102 -12.47 -6.02 -1.81
CA GLY A 102 -11.48 -4.98 -2.07
C GLY A 102 -12.09 -3.60 -2.28
N VAL A 103 -13.21 -3.50 -3.01
CA VAL A 103 -13.97 -2.25 -3.15
C VAL A 103 -14.51 -1.80 -1.80
N LEU A 104 -15.12 -2.70 -1.03
CA LEU A 104 -15.66 -2.40 0.30
C LEU A 104 -14.57 -1.87 1.24
N VAL A 105 -13.42 -2.55 1.32
CA VAL A 105 -12.28 -2.13 2.15
C VAL A 105 -11.74 -0.76 1.69
N SER A 106 -11.70 -0.51 0.38
CA SER A 106 -11.30 0.79 -0.16
C SER A 106 -12.22 1.92 0.28
N LEU A 107 -13.54 1.69 0.25
CA LEU A 107 -14.54 2.67 0.73
C LEU A 107 -14.42 2.90 2.24
N LEU A 108 -14.23 1.84 3.02
CA LEU A 108 -14.03 1.96 4.47
C LEU A 108 -12.74 2.71 4.81
N THR A 109 -11.66 2.48 4.06
CA THR A 109 -10.40 3.23 4.23
C THR A 109 -10.61 4.72 3.94
N LEU A 110 -11.27 5.04 2.85
CA LEU A 110 -11.60 6.43 2.51
C LEU A 110 -12.46 7.09 3.59
N LEU A 111 -13.48 6.38 4.09
CA LEU A 111 -14.34 6.86 5.17
C LEU A 111 -13.54 7.10 6.46
N ALA A 112 -12.61 6.22 6.81
CA ALA A 112 -11.75 6.37 7.99
C ALA A 112 -10.86 7.62 7.87
N LEU A 113 -10.21 7.82 6.71
CA LEU A 113 -9.37 8.98 6.44
C LEU A 113 -10.19 10.29 6.45
N ALA A 114 -11.40 10.28 5.86
CA ALA A 114 -12.31 11.41 5.87
C ALA A 114 -12.81 11.75 7.28
N ARG A 115 -13.02 10.74 8.15
CA ARG A 115 -13.36 10.96 9.56
C ARG A 115 -12.23 11.64 10.32
N VAL A 116 -10.99 11.21 10.12
CA VAL A 116 -9.82 11.87 10.72
C VAL A 116 -9.71 13.31 10.22
N TRP A 117 -9.85 13.53 8.90
CA TRP A 117 -9.86 14.88 8.33
C TRP A 117 -10.90 15.78 9.00
N ASN A 118 -12.13 15.31 9.10
CA ASN A 118 -13.24 16.07 9.68
C ASN A 118 -13.00 16.39 11.18
N LYS A 119 -12.55 15.39 11.97
CA LYS A 119 -12.32 15.57 13.40
C LYS A 119 -11.12 16.46 13.70
N VAL A 120 -10.01 16.26 13.01
CA VAL A 120 -8.74 16.93 13.33
C VAL A 120 -8.63 18.30 12.68
N PHE A 121 -9.04 18.41 11.41
CA PHE A 121 -8.78 19.63 10.62
C PHE A 121 -9.99 20.57 10.56
N TRP A 122 -11.20 20.07 10.32
CA TRP A 122 -12.37 20.91 10.10
C TRP A 122 -13.16 21.24 11.37
N ARG A 123 -13.37 20.25 12.23
CA ARG A 123 -14.12 20.46 13.48
C ARG A 123 -13.41 21.51 14.35
N PRO A 124 -14.11 22.57 14.83
CA PRO A 124 -13.52 23.52 15.77
C PRO A 124 -13.00 22.83 17.04
N ALA A 125 -11.86 23.28 17.58
CA ALA A 125 -11.27 22.65 18.77
C ALA A 125 -12.21 22.61 19.96
N LYS A 126 -13.05 23.65 20.17
CA LYS A 126 -14.07 23.72 21.24
C LYS A 126 -15.13 22.62 21.18
N ASN A 127 -15.35 22.04 19.99
CA ASN A 127 -16.35 20.99 19.77
C ASN A 127 -15.75 19.57 19.87
N ALA A 128 -14.43 19.46 20.19
CA ALA A 128 -13.78 18.19 20.42
C ALA A 128 -14.21 17.59 21.78
N GLU A 129 -14.14 16.26 21.88
CA GLU A 129 -14.34 15.56 23.16
C GLU A 129 -13.10 15.76 24.03
N ASN A 130 -13.23 16.44 25.19
CA ASN A 130 -12.09 16.76 26.06
C ASN A 130 -10.92 17.40 25.32
N PRO A 131 -11.10 18.59 24.72
CA PRO A 131 -10.09 19.23 23.88
C PRO A 131 -8.81 19.51 24.66
N THR A 132 -7.66 19.38 24.00
CA THR A 132 -6.39 19.73 24.64
C THR A 132 -6.29 21.24 24.85
N LYS A 133 -5.70 21.66 25.99
CA LYS A 133 -5.45 23.08 26.26
C LYS A 133 -4.59 23.70 25.17
N THR A 134 -3.64 22.92 24.64
CA THR A 134 -2.76 23.32 23.53
C THR A 134 -3.57 23.68 22.28
N MET A 135 -4.55 22.85 21.89
CA MET A 135 -5.37 23.12 20.70
C MET A 135 -6.31 24.29 20.88
N LEU A 136 -6.98 24.40 22.05
CA LEU A 136 -7.86 25.55 22.34
C LEU A 136 -7.11 26.86 22.28
N ARG A 137 -5.89 26.90 22.85
CA ARG A 137 -5.03 28.07 22.81
C ARG A 137 -4.56 28.36 21.39
N ALA A 138 -4.03 27.36 20.68
CA ALA A 138 -3.53 27.53 19.33
C ALA A 138 -4.61 28.00 18.35
N GLU A 139 -5.85 27.50 18.45
CA GLU A 139 -6.97 27.97 17.63
C GLU A 139 -7.35 29.42 17.99
N HIS A 140 -7.35 29.78 19.27
CA HIS A 140 -7.61 31.15 19.72
C HIS A 140 -6.57 32.12 19.18
N ASP A 141 -5.28 31.78 19.30
CA ASP A 141 -4.17 32.62 18.87
C ASP A 141 -4.13 32.75 17.33
N ALA A 142 -4.51 31.70 16.60
CA ALA A 142 -4.63 31.75 15.15
C ALA A 142 -5.75 32.70 14.66
N MET A 143 -6.81 32.89 15.47
CA MET A 143 -7.93 33.75 15.12
C MET A 143 -7.77 35.19 15.62
N ASN A 144 -7.16 35.40 16.78
CA ASN A 144 -7.15 36.69 17.50
C ASN A 144 -5.74 37.28 17.66
N GLY A 145 -4.70 36.60 17.17
CA GLY A 145 -3.31 36.95 17.42
C GLY A 145 -2.76 36.41 18.74
N PRO A 146 -1.44 36.30 18.87
CA PRO A 146 -0.78 35.73 20.05
C PRO A 146 -0.97 36.64 21.28
N ARG A 147 -1.33 36.05 22.41
CA ARG A 147 -1.31 36.73 23.69
C ARG A 147 0.13 36.94 24.18
N GLU A 148 0.44 38.12 24.63
CA GLU A 148 1.79 38.54 25.05
C GLU A 148 2.40 37.71 26.21
N LEU A 149 1.58 36.98 26.97
CA LEU A 149 1.96 36.31 28.20
C LEU A 149 2.47 34.88 28.09
N ASP A 150 2.48 34.24 26.91
CA ASP A 150 2.62 32.78 26.82
C ASP A 150 3.57 32.27 25.73
N ARG A 151 4.81 32.79 25.67
CA ARG A 151 5.88 32.28 24.81
C ARG A 151 6.43 30.90 25.21
N HIS A 152 6.11 30.37 26.40
CA HIS A 152 6.80 29.21 26.94
C HIS A 152 6.24 27.83 26.58
N ASP A 153 4.98 27.71 26.12
CA ASP A 153 4.34 26.41 25.90
C ASP A 153 4.34 25.91 24.43
N ASN A 154 4.78 26.70 23.48
CA ASN A 154 4.88 26.31 22.09
C ASN A 154 6.24 25.66 21.82
N LYS A 155 6.40 24.38 22.18
CA LYS A 155 7.61 23.61 21.80
C LYS A 155 7.75 23.64 20.28
N PRO A 156 8.83 24.20 19.73
CA PRO A 156 9.03 24.23 18.29
C PRO A 156 9.07 22.81 17.72
N ILE A 157 8.48 22.63 16.55
CA ILE A 157 8.60 21.37 15.83
C ILE A 157 10.03 21.29 15.29
N PRO A 158 10.79 20.21 15.58
CA PRO A 158 12.14 20.06 15.05
C PRO A 158 12.14 20.09 13.50
N VAL A 159 13.06 20.85 12.92
CA VAL A 159 13.18 20.97 11.47
C VAL A 159 13.41 19.61 10.79
N THR A 160 14.17 18.73 11.43
CA THR A 160 14.41 17.37 10.95
C THR A 160 13.11 16.57 10.81
N MET A 161 12.20 16.70 11.77
CA MET A 161 10.89 16.04 11.72
C MET A 161 10.01 16.57 10.57
N VAL A 162 10.04 17.88 10.35
CA VAL A 162 9.32 18.48 9.21
C VAL A 162 9.96 18.05 7.89
N ALA A 163 11.28 18.13 7.77
CA ALA A 163 12.00 17.82 6.55
C ALA A 163 11.83 16.34 6.14
N SER A 164 11.92 15.41 7.09
CA SER A 164 11.69 13.98 6.80
C SER A 164 10.25 13.70 6.36
N THR A 165 9.27 14.35 7.01
CA THR A 165 7.86 14.20 6.63
C THR A 165 7.59 14.77 5.24
N VAL A 166 8.04 16.01 4.97
CA VAL A 166 7.89 16.66 3.67
C VAL A 166 8.59 15.85 2.58
N GLY A 167 9.82 15.39 2.84
CA GLY A 167 10.58 14.57 1.90
C GLY A 167 9.84 13.28 1.52
N LEU A 168 9.32 12.56 2.51
CA LEU A 168 8.61 11.30 2.24
C LEU A 168 7.27 11.52 1.56
N VAL A 169 6.50 12.54 1.93
CA VAL A 169 5.25 12.93 1.25
C VAL A 169 5.52 13.37 -0.18
N ALA A 170 6.61 14.10 -0.42
CA ALA A 170 7.02 14.50 -1.77
C ALA A 170 7.38 13.29 -2.63
N VAL A 171 8.16 12.33 -2.09
CA VAL A 171 8.46 11.06 -2.77
C VAL A 171 7.19 10.29 -3.08
N GLY A 172 6.28 10.13 -2.11
CA GLY A 172 5.00 9.47 -2.30
C GLY A 172 4.12 10.14 -3.36
N THR A 173 4.15 11.47 -3.43
CA THR A 173 3.43 12.21 -4.47
C THR A 173 4.12 12.08 -5.84
N ALA A 174 5.46 12.09 -5.88
CA ALA A 174 6.23 11.88 -7.10
C ALA A 174 6.01 10.51 -7.72
N LEU A 175 5.74 9.47 -6.90
CA LEU A 175 5.35 8.14 -7.40
C LEU A 175 4.09 8.16 -8.27
N THR A 176 3.22 9.15 -8.11
CA THR A 176 2.06 9.33 -8.99
C THR A 176 2.48 9.60 -10.43
N PHE A 177 3.51 10.41 -10.62
CA PHE A 177 4.02 10.74 -11.96
C PHE A 177 4.91 9.63 -12.52
N ALA A 178 5.59 8.89 -11.66
CA ALA A 178 6.44 7.76 -12.02
C ALA A 178 5.69 6.41 -11.99
N ALA A 179 4.37 6.40 -11.82
CA ALA A 179 3.59 5.17 -11.60
C ALA A 179 3.68 4.18 -12.78
N GLY A 180 3.72 4.68 -14.02
CA GLY A 180 3.90 3.84 -15.21
C GLY A 180 5.23 3.08 -15.17
N SER A 181 6.34 3.79 -15.06
CA SER A 181 7.68 3.19 -15.00
C SER A 181 7.85 2.24 -13.80
N LEU A 182 7.21 2.55 -12.66
CA LEU A 182 7.24 1.67 -11.50
C LEU A 182 6.41 0.40 -11.75
N PHE A 183 5.30 0.51 -12.49
CA PHE A 183 4.48 -0.63 -12.87
C PHE A 183 5.22 -1.55 -13.85
N ASP A 184 5.90 -0.99 -14.85
CA ASP A 184 6.76 -1.74 -15.79
C ASP A 184 7.89 -2.47 -15.05
N LEU A 185 8.52 -1.82 -14.05
CA LEU A 185 9.52 -2.46 -13.20
C LEU A 185 8.93 -3.60 -12.37
N ALA A 186 7.72 -3.42 -11.84
CA ALA A 186 7.00 -4.45 -11.09
C ALA A 186 6.59 -5.63 -11.99
N GLU A 187 6.24 -5.37 -13.26
CA GLU A 187 5.95 -6.40 -14.25
C GLU A 187 7.18 -7.27 -14.53
N ASN A 188 8.32 -6.64 -14.86
CA ASN A 188 9.60 -7.35 -15.05
C ASN A 188 10.00 -8.18 -13.81
N ALA A 189 9.81 -7.63 -12.61
CA ALA A 189 10.08 -8.34 -11.37
C ALA A 189 9.16 -9.55 -11.18
N SER A 190 7.87 -9.40 -11.50
CA SER A 190 6.88 -10.47 -11.37
C SER A 190 7.10 -11.59 -12.39
N GLU A 191 7.54 -11.28 -13.62
CA GLU A 191 7.95 -12.26 -14.62
C GLU A 191 9.12 -13.09 -14.15
N ASN A 192 10.16 -12.43 -13.61
CA ASN A 192 11.33 -13.13 -13.07
C ASN A 192 10.99 -14.02 -11.86
N LEU A 193 9.98 -13.64 -11.05
CA LEU A 193 9.52 -14.47 -9.94
C LEU A 193 8.74 -15.71 -10.40
N ARG A 194 8.08 -15.64 -11.56
CA ARG A 194 7.32 -16.76 -12.13
C ARG A 194 8.17 -17.69 -12.99
N ALA A 195 9.22 -17.17 -13.60
CA ALA A 195 10.17 -17.91 -14.44
C ALA A 195 11.60 -17.68 -13.94
N PRO A 196 12.01 -18.35 -12.86
CA PRO A 196 13.32 -18.13 -12.24
C PRO A 196 14.51 -18.71 -13.04
N ASP A 197 14.29 -19.15 -14.27
CA ASP A 197 15.30 -19.81 -15.10
C ASP A 197 16.56 -18.97 -15.27
N ARG A 198 16.41 -17.64 -15.48
CA ARG A 198 17.57 -16.72 -15.55
C ARG A 198 18.43 -16.76 -14.29
N TYR A 199 17.78 -16.82 -13.10
CA TYR A 199 18.49 -16.90 -11.84
C TYR A 199 19.15 -18.28 -11.66
N ILE A 200 18.44 -19.35 -12.03
CA ILE A 200 18.92 -20.73 -11.96
C ILE A 200 20.17 -20.88 -12.83
N HIS A 201 20.15 -20.44 -14.09
CA HIS A 201 21.31 -20.48 -14.99
C HIS A 201 22.47 -19.62 -14.50
N ALA A 202 22.20 -18.43 -13.96
CA ALA A 202 23.23 -17.53 -13.43
C ALA A 202 23.95 -18.10 -12.19
N VAL A 203 23.25 -18.89 -11.36
CA VAL A 203 23.81 -19.45 -10.10
C VAL A 203 24.37 -20.85 -10.30
N LEU A 204 23.70 -21.70 -11.09
CA LEU A 204 24.05 -23.12 -11.24
C LEU A 204 24.79 -23.44 -12.56
N GLY A 205 24.91 -22.45 -13.46
CA GLY A 205 25.53 -22.58 -14.78
C GLY A 205 24.54 -22.94 -15.88
N ASP A 206 24.95 -22.70 -17.13
CA ASP A 206 24.12 -22.88 -18.32
C ASP A 206 23.78 -24.36 -18.64
N ASP A 207 24.51 -25.30 -18.04
CA ASP A 207 24.24 -26.74 -18.19
C ASP A 207 23.09 -27.26 -17.30
N THR A 208 22.48 -26.37 -16.48
CA THR A 208 21.37 -26.75 -15.59
C THR A 208 20.09 -26.87 -16.41
N PRO A 209 19.39 -28.02 -16.35
CA PRO A 209 18.13 -28.19 -17.06
C PRO A 209 17.07 -27.15 -16.61
N THR A 210 16.36 -26.57 -17.57
CA THR A 210 15.24 -25.67 -17.26
C THR A 210 14.09 -26.41 -16.56
N ARG A 211 13.18 -25.66 -15.92
CA ARG A 211 11.97 -26.25 -15.31
C ARG A 211 11.16 -27.09 -16.32
N GLU A 212 11.09 -26.66 -17.57
CA GLU A 212 10.41 -27.40 -18.63
C GLU A 212 11.11 -28.73 -18.94
N THR A 213 12.45 -28.71 -18.96
CA THR A 213 13.25 -29.93 -19.16
C THR A 213 13.03 -30.92 -18.00
N TYR A 214 13.00 -30.42 -16.74
CA TYR A 214 12.70 -31.30 -15.60
C TYR A 214 11.27 -31.87 -15.67
N LEU A 215 10.29 -31.08 -16.04
CA LEU A 215 8.90 -31.54 -16.22
C LEU A 215 8.79 -32.58 -17.33
N GLN A 216 9.45 -32.37 -18.46
CA GLN A 216 9.52 -33.35 -19.54
C GLN A 216 10.17 -34.65 -19.07
N MET A 217 11.33 -34.58 -18.42
CA MET A 217 12.01 -35.76 -17.87
C MET A 217 11.12 -36.51 -16.84
N PHE A 218 10.33 -35.80 -16.06
CA PHE A 218 9.40 -36.41 -15.09
C PHE A 218 8.24 -37.11 -15.80
N LEU A 219 7.63 -36.45 -16.78
CA LEU A 219 6.52 -37.03 -17.58
C LEU A 219 6.98 -38.22 -18.40
N ASP A 220 8.16 -38.17 -18.98
CA ASP A 220 8.75 -39.28 -19.73
C ASP A 220 9.01 -40.48 -18.82
N ARG A 221 9.43 -40.23 -17.57
CA ARG A 221 9.65 -41.29 -16.58
C ARG A 221 8.32 -41.95 -16.13
N GLU A 222 7.32 -41.15 -15.89
CA GLU A 222 5.97 -41.62 -15.51
C GLU A 222 5.33 -42.44 -16.64
N ASN A 223 5.48 -42.01 -17.89
CA ASN A 223 5.02 -42.75 -19.07
C ASN A 223 5.80 -44.08 -19.26
N ALA A 224 7.12 -44.08 -18.96
CA ALA A 224 7.92 -45.28 -19.07
C ALA A 224 7.54 -46.33 -18.00
N ASP A 225 7.26 -45.88 -16.77
CA ASP A 225 6.83 -46.76 -15.67
C ASP A 225 5.42 -47.30 -15.91
N SER A 226 4.49 -46.47 -16.40
CA SER A 226 3.14 -46.87 -16.77
C SER A 226 3.12 -47.90 -17.93
N ASN A 227 4.07 -47.80 -18.87
CA ASN A 227 4.20 -48.73 -19.97
C ASN A 227 4.81 -50.08 -19.55
N LYS A 228 5.66 -50.09 -18.51
CA LYS A 228 6.16 -51.34 -17.90
C LYS A 228 5.08 -52.13 -17.19
N ASP A 229 4.25 -51.46 -16.40
CA ASP A 229 3.13 -52.08 -15.68
C ASP A 229 2.12 -52.68 -16.67
N ALA A 230 1.86 -52.02 -17.81
CA ALA A 230 0.97 -52.49 -18.87
C ALA A 230 1.52 -53.74 -19.61
N VAL A 231 2.85 -53.91 -19.66
CA VAL A 231 3.49 -55.09 -20.31
C VAL A 231 3.52 -56.28 -19.36
N ASP A 232 3.70 -56.03 -18.06
CA ASP A 232 3.73 -57.10 -17.02
C ASP A 232 2.35 -57.73 -16.79
N ASP A 233 1.27 -56.88 -16.86
CA ASP A 233 -0.12 -57.35 -16.79
C ASP A 233 -0.58 -58.14 -18.03
N GLY A 234 0.10 -57.98 -19.16
CA GLY A 234 -0.20 -58.67 -20.44
C GLY A 234 0.39 -60.08 -20.53
N GLU A 235 1.42 -60.41 -19.75
CA GLU A 235 2.12 -61.71 -19.79
C GLU A 235 1.50 -62.77 -18.85
N VAL A 236 0.56 -62.38 -17.99
CA VAL A 236 -0.10 -63.28 -17.00
C VAL A 236 -1.36 -63.98 -17.53
N VAL A 237 -1.76 -63.75 -18.77
CA VAL A 237 -3.04 -64.29 -19.35
C VAL A 237 -2.84 -65.34 -20.45
N SER A 238 -1.64 -65.95 -20.54
CA SER A 238 -1.40 -67.05 -21.51
C SER A 238 -0.79 -68.29 -20.84
N GLU A 239 -1.53 -68.97 -19.98
CA GLU A 239 -1.41 -70.40 -19.66
C GLU A 239 -2.78 -71.04 -19.50
#